data_51fbc3d34e8d33104ace00b3bb1ab2ca
#
_entry.id   51fbc3d34e8d33104ace00b3bb1ab2ca
#
_cell.length_a   1.000
_cell.length_b   1.000
_cell.length_c   1.000
_cell.angle_alpha   90.00
_cell.angle_beta   90.00
_cell.angle_gamma   90.00
#
_symmetry.space_group_name_H-M   'P 1'
#
loop_
_entity.id
_entity.type
_entity.pdbx_description
1 polymer ?
#
loop_
_entity_poly.entity_id
_entity_poly.type
_entity_poly.pdbx_seq_one_letter_code
_entity_poly.pdbx_strand_id
1 'polypeptide(L)'
;MKAHQFALSVSVTPTAVTAARHRAVDAIEGWDTMLGNEVVHTAELVISEFVTNAVRHAEAGPVSLSVRLDEQSLRIEVCDDCPELPRPGLPDPCSESGRGLFLVAALADRYGVEPTAVGKCCWAEIALPTNPDHPIVSPLVAQRSC
;
A
#
# COMPACT_ATOMS: atom_id res chain seq x y z
N MET A 1 -18.66 -12.47 0.56
CA MET A 1 -18.36 -11.04 0.71
C MET A 1 -18.12 -10.42 -0.64
N LYS A 2 -18.65 -9.26 -0.84
CA LYS A 2 -18.36 -8.54 -2.07
C LYS A 2 -17.01 -7.89 -1.99
N ALA A 3 -16.30 -7.89 -3.08
CA ALA A 3 -15.06 -7.16 -3.16
C ALA A 3 -15.37 -5.67 -3.21
N HIS A 4 -14.55 -4.88 -2.56
CA HIS A 4 -14.63 -3.42 -2.59
C HIS A 4 -13.37 -2.87 -3.25
N GLN A 5 -13.52 -1.78 -3.95
CA GLN A 5 -12.38 -1.17 -4.63
C GLN A 5 -12.49 0.36 -4.59
N PHE A 6 -11.35 1.00 -4.46
CA PHE A 6 -11.22 2.44 -4.50
C PHE A 6 -10.02 2.76 -5.41
N ALA A 7 -10.18 3.74 -6.28
CA ALA A 7 -9.08 4.16 -7.13
C ALA A 7 -9.06 5.69 -7.22
N LEU A 8 -7.88 6.26 -7.26
CA LEU A 8 -7.69 7.69 -7.26
C LEU A 8 -6.44 8.08 -8.05
N SER A 9 -6.56 9.12 -8.87
CA SER A 9 -5.40 9.71 -9.51
C SER A 9 -4.88 10.83 -8.61
N VAL A 10 -3.58 10.80 -8.32
CA VAL A 10 -2.96 11.72 -7.37
C VAL A 10 -2.02 12.66 -8.10
N SER A 11 -2.19 13.95 -7.90
CA SER A 11 -1.29 14.94 -8.49
C SER A 11 0.07 14.89 -7.81
N VAL A 12 1.11 15.26 -8.54
CA VAL A 12 2.47 15.21 -8.02
C VAL A 12 2.76 16.49 -7.22
N THR A 13 2.11 16.60 -6.08
CA THR A 13 2.30 17.73 -5.17
C THR A 13 2.28 17.21 -3.72
N PRO A 14 2.98 17.87 -2.80
CA PRO A 14 3.00 17.41 -1.41
C PRO A 14 1.62 17.40 -0.77
N THR A 15 0.77 18.36 -1.08
CA THR A 15 -0.56 18.44 -0.49
C THR A 15 -1.45 17.30 -0.98
N ALA A 16 -1.19 16.79 -2.17
CA ALA A 16 -1.98 15.69 -2.72
C ALA A 16 -1.76 14.39 -1.94
N VAL A 17 -0.61 14.22 -1.32
CA VAL A 17 -0.32 13.03 -0.52
C VAL A 17 -1.28 12.93 0.65
N THR A 18 -1.44 14.02 1.40
CA THR A 18 -2.34 14.04 2.56
C THR A 18 -3.79 13.83 2.11
N ALA A 19 -4.19 14.49 1.03
CA ALA A 19 -5.54 14.34 0.50
C ALA A 19 -5.82 12.91 0.05
N ALA A 20 -4.87 12.29 -0.63
CA ALA A 20 -5.02 10.92 -1.10
C ALA A 20 -5.15 9.95 0.06
N ARG A 21 -4.33 10.12 1.09
CA ARG A 21 -4.38 9.29 2.28
C ARG A 21 -5.76 9.38 2.95
N HIS A 22 -6.26 10.59 3.15
CA HIS A 22 -7.55 10.80 3.80
C HIS A 22 -8.68 10.19 2.98
N ARG A 23 -8.66 10.39 1.67
CA ARG A 23 -9.71 9.85 0.81
C ARG A 23 -9.71 8.32 0.80
N ALA A 24 -8.52 7.72 0.80
CA ALA A 24 -8.42 6.28 0.82
C ALA A 24 -8.90 5.70 2.14
N VAL A 25 -8.51 6.31 3.25
CA VAL A 25 -8.95 5.85 4.57
C VAL A 25 -10.46 6.02 4.71
N ASP A 26 -11.02 7.14 4.25
CA ASP A 26 -12.46 7.36 4.28
C ASP A 26 -13.19 6.28 3.46
N ALA A 27 -12.65 5.90 2.32
CA ALA A 27 -13.26 4.86 1.49
C ALA A 27 -13.23 3.51 2.21
N ILE A 28 -12.09 3.17 2.80
CA ILE A 28 -11.94 1.91 3.53
C ILE A 28 -12.90 1.85 4.71
N GLU A 29 -12.99 2.93 5.47
CA GLU A 29 -13.89 2.99 6.61
C GLU A 29 -15.36 3.02 6.20
N GLY A 30 -15.64 3.49 5.00
CA GLY A 30 -16.99 3.52 4.47
C GLY A 30 -17.48 2.17 3.96
N TRP A 31 -16.57 1.22 3.75
CA TRP A 31 -16.98 -0.11 3.36
C TRP A 31 -17.57 -0.81 4.58
N ASP A 32 -18.74 -1.37 4.42
CA ASP A 32 -19.46 -1.97 5.52
C ASP A 32 -18.83 -3.31 5.91
N THR A 33 -17.63 -3.25 6.43
CA THR A 33 -16.89 -4.44 6.84
C THR A 33 -16.19 -4.16 8.16
N MET A 34 -15.95 -5.21 8.91
CA MET A 34 -15.29 -5.07 10.21
C MET A 34 -13.80 -5.37 10.05
N LEU A 35 -13.07 -4.37 9.58
CA LEU A 35 -11.63 -4.56 9.37
C LEU A 35 -10.82 -4.43 10.65
N GLY A 36 -11.31 -3.67 11.60
CA GLY A 36 -10.55 -3.40 12.81
C GLY A 36 -9.59 -2.23 12.64
N ASN A 37 -9.32 -1.55 13.75
CA ASN A 37 -8.49 -0.35 13.73
C ASN A 37 -7.06 -0.63 13.32
N GLU A 38 -6.57 -1.81 13.64
CA GLU A 38 -5.20 -2.17 13.34
C GLU A 38 -4.96 -2.28 11.83
N VAL A 39 -5.89 -2.92 11.12
CA VAL A 39 -5.78 -3.05 9.67
C VAL A 39 -5.88 -1.68 9.00
N VAL A 40 -6.82 -0.86 9.45
CA VAL A 40 -6.99 0.49 8.89
C VAL A 40 -5.76 1.35 9.13
N HIS A 41 -5.20 1.27 10.32
CA HIS A 41 -3.98 2.03 10.66
C HIS A 41 -2.79 1.58 9.81
N THR A 42 -2.62 0.28 9.66
CA THR A 42 -1.55 -0.26 8.82
C THR A 42 -1.74 0.20 7.37
N ALA A 43 -2.97 0.14 6.86
CA ALA A 43 -3.26 0.59 5.51
C ALA A 43 -2.91 2.07 5.33
N GLU A 44 -3.25 2.89 6.31
CA GLU A 44 -2.95 4.32 6.26
C GLU A 44 -1.45 4.56 6.15
N LEU A 45 -0.66 3.85 6.95
CA LEU A 45 0.79 3.99 6.91
C LEU A 45 1.36 3.54 5.56
N VAL A 46 0.90 2.41 5.05
CA VAL A 46 1.38 1.89 3.76
C VAL A 46 1.02 2.85 2.62
N ILE A 47 -0.21 3.35 2.62
CA ILE A 47 -0.66 4.29 1.60
C ILE A 47 0.21 5.56 1.66
N SER A 48 0.43 6.07 2.86
CA SER A 48 1.23 7.27 3.05
C SER A 48 2.64 7.10 2.50
N GLU A 49 3.27 5.98 2.80
CA GLU A 49 4.63 5.73 2.34
C GLU A 49 4.71 5.52 0.84
N PHE A 50 3.80 4.74 0.27
CA PHE A 50 3.79 4.48 -1.16
C PHE A 50 3.50 5.75 -1.96
N VAL A 51 2.51 6.53 -1.54
CA VAL A 51 2.15 7.75 -2.26
C VAL A 51 3.23 8.81 -2.12
N THR A 52 3.80 8.98 -0.93
CA THR A 52 4.89 9.91 -0.72
C THR A 52 6.07 9.56 -1.63
N ASN A 53 6.42 8.29 -1.66
CA ASN A 53 7.53 7.81 -2.46
C ASN A 53 7.28 8.05 -3.94
N ALA A 54 6.09 7.73 -4.41
CA ALA A 54 5.73 7.91 -5.82
C ALA A 54 5.72 9.38 -6.21
N VAL A 55 5.18 10.25 -5.37
CA VAL A 55 5.14 11.68 -5.65
C VAL A 55 6.56 12.26 -5.70
N ARG A 56 7.45 11.79 -4.84
CA ARG A 56 8.83 12.27 -4.84
C ARG A 56 9.60 11.86 -6.07
N HIS A 57 9.30 10.70 -6.64
CA HIS A 57 10.06 10.15 -7.75
C HIS A 57 9.37 10.23 -9.11
N ALA A 58 8.09 10.57 -9.13
CA ALA A 58 7.36 10.70 -10.39
C ALA A 58 7.96 11.81 -11.23
N GLU A 59 8.03 11.59 -12.53
CA GLU A 59 8.60 12.58 -13.44
C GLU A 59 7.54 13.60 -13.87
N ALA A 60 6.42 13.13 -14.35
CA ALA A 60 5.37 14.00 -14.81
C ALA A 60 4.01 13.64 -14.20
N GLY A 61 3.87 12.44 -13.70
CA GLY A 61 2.65 11.96 -13.12
C GLY A 61 1.52 11.89 -14.08
N PRO A 62 0.31 11.57 -13.70
CA PRO A 62 -0.13 11.40 -12.33
C PRO A 62 0.31 10.08 -11.71
N VAL A 63 0.16 10.00 -10.41
CA VAL A 63 0.36 8.78 -9.65
C VAL A 63 -1.01 8.15 -9.46
N SER A 64 -1.10 6.85 -9.58
CA SER A 64 -2.37 6.16 -9.41
C SER A 64 -2.36 5.35 -8.12
N LEU A 65 -3.38 5.52 -7.31
CA LEU A 65 -3.56 4.78 -6.06
C LEU A 65 -4.79 3.90 -6.20
N SER A 66 -4.65 2.64 -5.85
CA SER A 66 -5.75 1.69 -5.87
C SER A 66 -5.76 0.88 -4.58
N VAL A 67 -6.92 0.70 -3.99
CA VAL A 67 -7.10 -0.12 -2.80
C VAL A 67 -8.20 -1.11 -3.07
N ARG A 68 -7.95 -2.37 -2.83
CA ARG A 68 -8.92 -3.42 -3.08
C ARG A 68 -9.04 -4.34 -1.88
N LEU A 69 -10.26 -4.60 -1.48
CA LEU A 69 -10.56 -5.49 -0.38
C LEU A 69 -11.27 -6.74 -0.90
N ASP A 70 -10.75 -7.89 -0.55
CA ASP A 70 -11.45 -9.16 -0.78
C ASP A 70 -11.62 -9.88 0.56
N GLU A 71 -11.97 -11.15 0.52
CA GLU A 71 -12.24 -11.89 1.76
C GLU A 71 -11.00 -12.16 2.60
N GLN A 72 -9.84 -12.11 2.00
CA GLN A 72 -8.60 -12.52 2.65
C GLN A 72 -7.65 -11.39 2.96
N SER A 73 -7.67 -10.35 2.16
CA SER A 73 -6.67 -9.31 2.30
C SER A 73 -7.14 -7.97 1.77
N LEU A 74 -6.43 -6.95 2.21
CA LEU A 74 -6.55 -5.59 1.69
C LEU A 74 -5.30 -5.35 0.86
N ARG A 75 -5.47 -5.06 -0.42
CA ARG A 75 -4.33 -4.82 -1.32
C ARG A 75 -4.27 -3.35 -1.69
N ILE A 76 -3.09 -2.78 -1.56
CA ILE A 76 -2.80 -1.39 -1.89
C ILE A 76 -1.79 -1.38 -3.02
N GLU A 77 -2.06 -0.60 -4.05
CA GLU A 77 -1.18 -0.48 -5.21
C GLU A 77 -1.00 0.97 -5.57
N VAL A 78 0.23 1.38 -5.78
CA VAL A 78 0.54 2.74 -6.23
C VAL A 78 1.45 2.64 -7.43
N CYS A 79 1.02 3.19 -8.55
CA CYS A 79 1.75 3.14 -9.80
C CYS A 79 2.18 4.52 -10.22
N ASP A 80 3.40 4.64 -10.71
CA ASP A 80 3.95 5.91 -11.16
C ASP A 80 4.69 5.74 -12.50
N ASP A 81 5.17 6.84 -13.06
CA ASP A 81 5.82 6.85 -14.35
C ASP A 81 7.36 6.81 -14.26
N CYS A 82 7.88 6.56 -13.08
CA CYS A 82 9.32 6.48 -12.91
C CYS A 82 9.77 5.02 -13.04
N PRO A 83 10.59 4.69 -14.03
CA PRO A 83 11.01 3.31 -14.25
C PRO A 83 12.05 2.81 -13.26
N GLU A 84 12.61 3.71 -12.45
CA GLU A 84 13.63 3.34 -11.51
C GLU A 84 13.02 2.60 -10.33
N LEU A 85 13.46 1.37 -10.12
CA LEU A 85 12.92 0.55 -9.04
C LEU A 85 13.52 0.97 -7.70
N PRO A 86 12.72 0.98 -6.65
CA PRO A 86 13.24 1.28 -5.32
C PRO A 86 14.21 0.19 -4.89
N ARG A 87 15.17 0.55 -4.06
CA ARG A 87 16.18 -0.36 -3.54
C ARG A 87 16.03 -0.47 -2.03
N PRO A 88 15.08 -1.27 -1.57
CA PRO A 88 14.90 -1.45 -0.13
C PRO A 88 16.15 -2.11 0.43
N GLY A 89 16.63 -1.67 1.51
CA GLY A 89 17.85 -2.24 2.09
C GLY A 89 19.10 -1.44 1.81
N LEU A 90 19.05 -0.46 0.92
CA LEU A 90 20.15 0.45 0.76
C LEU A 90 19.79 1.74 1.48
N PRO A 91 20.38 2.00 2.63
CA PRO A 91 20.04 3.21 3.36
C PRO A 91 20.54 4.40 2.58
N ASP A 92 19.63 5.29 2.30
CA ASP A 92 19.98 6.59 1.76
C ASP A 92 19.77 7.56 2.93
N PRO A 93 20.81 8.05 3.54
CA PRO A 93 20.67 8.92 4.70
C PRO A 93 19.94 10.22 4.37
N CYS A 94 19.85 10.57 3.12
CA CYS A 94 19.18 11.78 2.71
C CYS A 94 17.75 11.54 2.28
N SER A 95 17.31 10.30 2.28
CA SER A 95 16.01 9.94 1.75
C SER A 95 15.18 9.21 2.79
N GLU A 96 13.94 9.62 2.94
CA GLU A 96 13.01 8.93 3.80
C GLU A 96 12.46 7.71 3.08
N SER A 97 12.69 7.61 1.78
CA SER A 97 12.16 6.51 0.98
C SER A 97 12.63 5.15 1.46
N GLY A 98 13.89 5.05 1.85
CA GLY A 98 14.41 3.79 2.35
C GLY A 98 13.73 3.35 3.63
N ARG A 99 13.40 4.30 4.51
CA ARG A 99 12.69 4.00 5.73
C ARG A 99 11.26 3.59 5.45
N GLY A 100 10.62 4.25 4.49
CA GLY A 100 9.26 3.94 4.13
C GLY A 100 9.12 2.51 3.66
N LEU A 101 10.04 2.05 2.82
CA LEU A 101 10.01 0.67 2.33
C LEU A 101 10.29 -0.33 3.46
N PHE A 102 11.16 0.01 4.40
CA PHE A 102 11.38 -0.83 5.57
C PHE A 102 10.11 -0.92 6.41
N LEU A 103 9.40 0.17 6.56
CA LEU A 103 8.16 0.19 7.31
C LEU A 103 7.12 -0.70 6.64
N VAL A 104 6.98 -0.61 5.33
CA VAL A 104 6.06 -1.45 4.57
C VAL A 104 6.42 -2.92 4.75
N ALA A 105 7.72 -3.25 4.65
CA ALA A 105 8.18 -4.63 4.82
C ALA A 105 7.84 -5.17 6.21
N ALA A 106 7.86 -4.29 7.21
CA ALA A 106 7.55 -4.70 8.58
C ALA A 106 6.05 -4.85 8.83
N LEU A 107 5.23 -4.08 8.12
CA LEU A 107 3.80 -4.03 8.39
C LEU A 107 2.93 -4.85 7.45
N ALA A 108 3.34 -4.99 6.22
CA ALA A 108 2.56 -5.75 5.24
C ALA A 108 2.89 -7.23 5.31
N ASP A 109 1.92 -8.06 5.01
CA ASP A 109 2.13 -9.50 4.98
C ASP A 109 2.84 -9.91 3.70
N ARG A 110 2.58 -9.19 2.62
CA ARG A 110 3.25 -9.39 1.35
C ARG A 110 3.42 -8.03 0.68
N TYR A 111 4.48 -7.88 -0.09
CA TYR A 111 4.69 -6.63 -0.83
C TYR A 111 5.63 -6.89 -2.00
N GLY A 112 5.63 -5.98 -2.94
CA GLY A 112 6.53 -6.09 -4.08
C GLY A 112 6.49 -4.85 -4.96
N VAL A 113 7.30 -4.88 -5.99
CA VAL A 113 7.35 -3.83 -7.00
C VAL A 113 7.35 -4.52 -8.35
N GLU A 114 6.50 -4.06 -9.25
CA GLU A 114 6.42 -4.61 -10.58
C GLU A 114 6.68 -3.53 -11.61
N PRO A 115 7.61 -3.75 -12.54
CA PRO A 115 7.81 -2.79 -13.62
C PRO A 115 6.61 -2.83 -14.56
N THR A 116 6.29 -1.67 -15.13
CA THR A 116 5.22 -1.56 -16.12
C THR A 116 5.79 -0.95 -17.40
N ALA A 117 4.99 -0.86 -18.44
CA ALA A 117 5.41 -0.28 -19.70
C ALA A 117 5.82 1.18 -19.55
N VAL A 118 5.25 1.89 -18.59
CA VAL A 118 5.48 3.32 -18.41
C VAL A 118 6.16 3.71 -17.11
N GLY A 119 6.41 2.77 -16.24
CA GLY A 119 7.02 3.06 -14.94
C GLY A 119 7.04 1.84 -14.04
N LYS A 120 6.42 1.93 -12.87
CA LYS A 120 6.36 0.81 -11.94
C LYS A 120 5.12 0.89 -11.06
N CYS A 121 4.77 -0.24 -10.47
CA CYS A 121 3.72 -0.31 -9.46
C CYS A 121 4.27 -0.96 -8.20
N CYS A 122 4.13 -0.26 -7.08
CA CYS A 122 4.44 -0.82 -5.77
C CYS A 122 3.14 -1.33 -5.17
N TRP A 123 3.17 -2.50 -4.57
CA TRP A 123 1.97 -3.08 -3.98
C TRP A 123 2.26 -3.70 -2.62
N ALA A 124 1.23 -3.78 -1.81
CA ALA A 124 1.30 -4.41 -0.50
C ALA A 124 -0.04 -5.07 -0.20
N GLU A 125 0.02 -6.19 0.50
CA GLU A 125 -1.18 -6.90 0.94
C GLU A 125 -1.15 -7.04 2.45
N ILE A 126 -2.26 -6.72 3.08
CA ILE A 126 -2.43 -6.82 4.52
C ILE A 126 -3.48 -7.90 4.74
N ALA A 127 -3.10 -8.97 5.42
CA ALA A 127 -4.03 -10.06 5.69
C ALA A 127 -5.10 -9.58 6.68
N LEU A 128 -6.33 -9.99 6.45
CA LEU A 128 -7.42 -9.64 7.33
C LEU A 128 -7.43 -10.56 8.55
N PRO A 129 -7.95 -10.10 9.68
CA PRO A 129 -8.07 -10.96 10.85
C PRO A 129 -8.91 -12.17 10.51
N THR A 130 -8.54 -13.33 11.05
CA THR A 130 -9.28 -14.54 10.81
C THR A 130 -10.58 -14.51 11.57
N ASN A 131 -11.63 -14.99 10.92
CA ASN A 131 -12.90 -15.19 11.59
C ASN A 131 -12.71 -16.42 12.48
N PRO A 132 -13.10 -16.38 13.75
CA PRO A 132 -13.01 -17.53 14.63
C PRO A 132 -13.71 -18.76 14.09
N ASP A 133 -14.75 -18.57 13.28
CA ASP A 133 -15.49 -19.68 12.71
C ASP A 133 -14.76 -20.27 11.50
N HIS A 134 -13.77 -19.58 10.99
CA HIS A 134 -12.99 -20.03 9.85
C HIS A 134 -11.54 -19.77 10.13
N PRO A 135 -10.96 -20.50 11.08
CA PRO A 135 -9.57 -20.25 11.41
C PRO A 135 -8.70 -20.57 10.22
N ILE A 136 -7.85 -19.65 9.86
CA ILE A 136 -6.89 -19.89 8.87
C ILE A 136 -5.79 -20.69 9.51
N VAL A 137 -5.73 -21.90 9.16
CA VAL A 137 -4.66 -22.71 9.61
C VAL A 137 -3.55 -22.43 8.68
N SER A 138 -2.80 -21.48 8.99
CA SER A 138 -1.68 -21.22 8.15
C SER A 138 -0.47 -20.93 8.95
N PRO A 139 0.22 -21.91 9.28
CA PRO A 139 1.45 -21.76 9.98
C PRO A 139 2.44 -21.06 9.14
N LEU A 140 2.12 -20.95 7.96
CA LEU A 140 2.96 -20.37 7.06
C LEU A 140 3.06 -18.97 7.09
N VAL A 141 2.28 -18.47 7.88
CA VAL A 141 2.34 -17.13 8.16
C VAL A 141 3.68 -16.63 8.40
N ALA A 142 4.50 -17.44 8.86
CA ALA A 142 5.83 -17.05 9.15
C ALA A 142 6.62 -16.73 7.93
N GLN A 143 6.14 -17.04 6.82
CA GLN A 143 6.86 -16.77 5.64
C GLN A 143 6.60 -15.41 5.14
N ARG A 144 6.98 -14.46 5.86
CA ARG A 144 7.12 -13.15 5.33
C ARG A 144 8.36 -13.20 4.51
N SER A 145 8.20 -13.14 3.24
CA SER A 145 9.37 -13.02 2.44
C SER A 145 9.85 -11.62 2.56
N CYS A 146 10.96 -11.49 3.04
CA CYS A 146 11.62 -10.21 3.08
C CYS A 146 12.58 -10.10 1.95
#